data_c5a086207666921522e02b9d10a33e4c
#
_entry.id   c5a086207666921522e02b9d10a33e4c
#
_cell.length_a   1.000
_cell.length_b   1.000
_cell.length_c   1.000
_cell.angle_alpha   90.00
_cell.angle_beta   90.00
_cell.angle_gamma   90.00
#
_symmetry.space_group_name_H-M   'P 1'
#
loop_
_entity.id
_entity.type
_entity.pdbx_description
1 polymer ?
#
loop_
_entity_poly.entity_id
_entity_poly.type
_entity_poly.pdbx_seq_one_letter_code
_entity_poly.pdbx_strand_id
1 'polypeptide(L)'
;MSMSSLSRRDATEAARTAVKCGLTFLAAASLLIVSCSKPPSYPAPQRSGADIVIETSSLELEVPKFYTYRFQGKNVNFFVIKMQDTILSFLDACGSCYPYKQGYRCEGNEVICRYCNTRFPVGKLEKGLGSCYPIRIEGRRENGKYLIPAATLESSGNKF
;
A
#
# COMPACT_ATOMS: atom_id res chain seq x y z
N MET A 1 25.98 -6.31 -75.59
CA MET A 1 26.18 -6.79 -74.25
C MET A 1 26.35 -5.57 -73.31
N SER A 2 25.34 -5.16 -72.65
CA SER A 2 25.40 -4.00 -71.74
C SER A 2 24.90 -4.46 -70.34
N MET A 3 25.82 -4.52 -69.40
CA MET A 3 25.51 -4.87 -68.02
C MET A 3 25.16 -3.60 -67.24
N SER A 4 23.91 -3.56 -66.74
CA SER A 4 23.33 -2.47 -65.96
C SER A 4 24.03 -2.36 -64.65
N SER A 5 24.55 -1.17 -64.30
CA SER A 5 25.05 -0.79 -63.00
C SER A 5 23.87 -0.54 -62.10
N LEU A 6 23.50 -1.49 -61.25
CA LEU A 6 22.56 -1.28 -60.16
C LEU A 6 23.18 -0.35 -59.12
N SER A 7 22.50 0.76 -58.89
CA SER A 7 22.91 1.88 -58.08
C SER A 7 23.10 1.50 -56.61
N ARG A 8 24.31 1.68 -56.07
CA ARG A 8 24.63 1.58 -54.62
C ARG A 8 23.86 2.57 -53.74
N ARG A 9 23.07 3.46 -54.33
CA ARG A 9 22.30 4.49 -53.60
C ARG A 9 21.05 3.92 -52.95
N ASP A 10 20.40 2.90 -53.54
CA ASP A 10 19.16 2.32 -53.03
C ASP A 10 19.37 1.50 -51.75
N ALA A 11 20.53 0.84 -51.62
CA ALA A 11 20.85 0.05 -50.44
C ALA A 11 21.13 0.91 -49.17
N THR A 12 21.66 2.13 -49.36
CA THR A 12 21.95 3.03 -48.23
C THR A 12 20.72 3.77 -47.73
N GLU A 13 19.74 4.01 -48.59
CA GLU A 13 18.48 4.65 -48.19
C GLU A 13 17.56 3.70 -47.43
N ALA A 14 17.47 2.45 -47.84
CA ALA A 14 16.72 1.41 -47.13
C ALA A 14 17.28 1.16 -45.71
N ALA A 15 18.62 1.15 -45.56
CA ALA A 15 19.25 0.98 -44.26
C ALA A 15 19.03 2.17 -43.31
N ARG A 16 18.98 3.40 -43.80
CA ARG A 16 18.71 4.60 -43.01
C ARG A 16 17.26 4.68 -42.54
N THR A 17 16.30 4.20 -43.33
CA THR A 17 14.88 4.17 -42.96
C THR A 17 14.61 3.11 -41.88
N ALA A 18 15.24 1.93 -42.00
CA ALA A 18 15.11 0.88 -40.99
C ALA A 18 15.70 1.27 -39.62
N VAL A 19 16.83 1.99 -39.59
CA VAL A 19 17.45 2.47 -38.35
C VAL A 19 16.59 3.56 -37.68
N LYS A 20 15.99 4.47 -38.46
CA LYS A 20 15.09 5.50 -37.90
C LYS A 20 13.83 4.90 -37.31
N CYS A 21 13.23 3.88 -37.95
CA CYS A 21 12.05 3.20 -37.46
C CYS A 21 12.36 2.39 -36.17
N GLY A 22 13.52 1.76 -36.08
CA GLY A 22 13.97 0.99 -34.92
C GLY A 22 14.23 1.88 -33.71
N LEU A 23 14.84 3.06 -33.88
CA LEU A 23 15.11 4.00 -32.78
C LEU A 23 13.83 4.63 -32.20
N THR A 24 12.84 4.93 -33.05
CA THR A 24 11.55 5.48 -32.57
C THR A 24 10.72 4.45 -31.78
N PHE A 25 10.81 3.16 -32.16
CA PHE A 25 10.12 2.09 -31.41
C PHE A 25 10.75 1.82 -30.03
N LEU A 26 12.06 1.89 -29.90
CA LEU A 26 12.77 1.76 -28.61
C LEU A 26 12.50 2.94 -27.68
N ALA A 27 12.40 4.17 -28.20
CA ALA A 27 12.07 5.35 -27.41
C ALA A 27 10.61 5.33 -26.88
N ALA A 28 9.65 4.80 -27.67
CA ALA A 28 8.25 4.68 -27.26
C ALA A 28 8.03 3.59 -26.19
N ALA A 29 8.83 2.52 -26.19
CA ALA A 29 8.74 1.44 -25.20
C ALA A 29 9.24 1.86 -23.80
N SER A 30 10.14 2.85 -23.72
CA SER A 30 10.71 3.32 -22.43
C SER A 30 9.76 4.21 -21.60
N LEU A 31 8.67 4.70 -22.16
CA LEU A 31 7.73 5.61 -21.47
C LEU A 31 6.62 4.90 -20.68
N LEU A 32 6.55 3.58 -20.68
CA LEU A 32 5.44 2.84 -20.08
C LEU A 32 5.72 2.28 -18.67
N ILE A 33 6.84 2.62 -18.02
CA ILE A 33 7.19 2.09 -16.70
C ILE A 33 7.15 3.19 -15.61
N VAL A 34 6.16 4.06 -15.64
CA VAL A 34 5.80 4.82 -14.44
C VAL A 34 4.67 4.07 -13.75
N SER A 35 5.01 2.97 -13.09
CA SER A 35 4.11 2.30 -12.15
C SER A 35 3.98 3.20 -10.92
N CYS A 36 3.04 4.14 -10.93
CA CYS A 36 2.58 4.81 -9.72
C CYS A 36 1.94 3.76 -8.81
N SER A 37 2.68 3.18 -7.89
CA SER A 37 2.12 2.35 -6.84
C SER A 37 1.30 3.23 -5.89
N LYS A 38 -0.02 3.25 -6.12
CA LYS A 38 -0.92 3.93 -5.20
C LYS A 38 -0.89 3.21 -3.85
N PRO A 39 -0.97 3.96 -2.73
CA PRO A 39 -1.16 3.34 -1.42
C PRO A 39 -2.36 2.39 -1.43
N PRO A 40 -2.31 1.28 -0.69
CA PRO A 40 -3.42 0.33 -0.66
C PRO A 40 -4.69 1.02 -0.15
N SER A 41 -5.85 0.58 -0.66
CA SER A 41 -7.16 1.01 -0.19
C SER A 41 -7.97 -0.22 0.19
N TYR A 42 -8.58 -0.17 1.36
CA TYR A 42 -9.32 -1.27 1.97
C TYR A 42 -10.81 -0.93 2.11
N PRO A 43 -11.67 -1.89 2.49
CA PRO A 43 -13.06 -1.60 2.79
C PRO A 43 -13.23 -0.47 3.78
N ALA A 44 -14.22 0.38 3.57
CA ALA A 44 -14.55 1.44 4.52
C ALA A 44 -15.22 0.84 5.77
N PRO A 45 -14.83 1.27 6.98
CA PRO A 45 -15.52 0.86 8.19
C PRO A 45 -16.86 1.59 8.32
N GLN A 46 -17.76 1.06 9.15
CA GLN A 46 -18.97 1.78 9.53
C GLN A 46 -18.63 2.93 10.48
N ARG A 47 -19.40 4.03 10.39
CA ARG A 47 -19.34 5.14 11.35
C ARG A 47 -20.68 5.29 12.05
N SER A 48 -20.65 5.44 13.35
CA SER A 48 -21.83 5.76 14.17
C SER A 48 -21.48 6.90 15.13
N GLY A 49 -22.06 8.06 14.86
CA GLY A 49 -21.75 9.27 15.64
C GLY A 49 -20.26 9.65 15.57
N ALA A 50 -19.62 9.70 16.73
CA ALA A 50 -18.20 10.03 16.87
C ALA A 50 -17.26 8.82 16.71
N ASP A 51 -17.78 7.60 16.59
CA ASP A 51 -17.00 6.38 16.58
C ASP A 51 -17.01 5.67 15.22
N ILE A 52 -15.88 5.06 14.92
CA ILE A 52 -15.73 4.02 13.89
C ILE A 52 -16.08 2.68 14.53
N VAL A 53 -16.97 1.93 13.91
CA VAL A 53 -17.56 0.70 14.45
C VAL A 53 -17.07 -0.51 13.67
N ILE A 54 -16.51 -1.48 14.37
CA ILE A 54 -16.08 -2.77 13.82
C ILE A 54 -16.85 -3.86 14.56
N GLU A 55 -17.62 -4.66 13.82
CA GLU A 55 -18.30 -5.84 14.37
C GLU A 55 -17.28 -6.90 14.77
N THR A 56 -17.25 -7.29 16.07
CA THR A 56 -16.24 -8.25 16.55
C THR A 56 -16.44 -9.65 16.00
N SER A 57 -17.66 -9.99 15.56
CA SER A 57 -17.98 -11.25 14.87
C SER A 57 -17.37 -11.35 13.48
N SER A 58 -17.01 -10.21 12.87
CA SER A 58 -16.36 -10.15 11.57
C SER A 58 -14.84 -10.28 11.62
N LEU A 59 -14.26 -10.38 12.82
CA LEU A 59 -12.82 -10.50 13.05
C LEU A 59 -12.46 -11.96 13.33
N GLU A 60 -11.51 -12.47 12.56
CA GLU A 60 -10.89 -13.77 12.80
C GLU A 60 -9.79 -13.64 13.86
N LEU A 61 -9.57 -14.71 14.64
CA LEU A 61 -8.55 -14.72 15.69
C LEU A 61 -7.15 -14.62 15.07
N GLU A 62 -6.36 -13.68 15.57
CA GLU A 62 -4.97 -13.42 15.15
C GLU A 62 -4.79 -13.05 13.66
N VAL A 63 -5.88 -12.70 12.97
CA VAL A 63 -5.84 -12.25 11.57
C VAL A 63 -6.05 -10.74 11.49
N PRO A 64 -5.07 -9.96 11.02
CA PRO A 64 -5.24 -8.52 10.83
C PRO A 64 -6.28 -8.21 9.76
N LYS A 65 -7.26 -7.38 10.09
CA LYS A 65 -8.27 -6.90 9.15
C LYS A 65 -8.09 -5.42 8.90
N PHE A 66 -7.85 -5.05 7.64
CA PHE A 66 -7.53 -3.69 7.23
C PHE A 66 -8.76 -2.91 6.81
N TYR A 67 -8.73 -1.59 7.07
CA TYR A 67 -9.77 -0.63 6.74
C TYR A 67 -9.19 0.68 6.25
N THR A 68 -9.97 1.40 5.44
CA THR A 68 -9.66 2.76 5.00
C THR A 68 -10.74 3.72 5.48
N TYR A 69 -10.38 4.64 6.36
CA TYR A 69 -11.21 5.77 6.77
C TYR A 69 -10.87 6.99 5.92
N ARG A 70 -11.86 7.57 5.28
CA ARG A 70 -11.65 8.77 4.45
C ARG A 70 -11.89 10.03 5.26
N PHE A 71 -10.90 10.90 5.31
CA PHE A 71 -10.96 12.17 6.01
C PHE A 71 -10.23 13.27 5.23
N GLN A 72 -10.90 14.38 4.92
CA GLN A 72 -10.35 15.53 4.20
C GLN A 72 -9.57 15.16 2.92
N GLY A 73 -10.15 14.27 2.11
CA GLY A 73 -9.53 13.81 0.86
C GLY A 73 -8.38 12.81 1.01
N LYS A 74 -8.02 12.45 2.25
CA LYS A 74 -6.98 11.45 2.56
C LYS A 74 -7.58 10.10 2.93
N ASN A 75 -6.83 9.05 2.64
CA ASN A 75 -7.13 7.69 3.08
C ASN A 75 -6.32 7.38 4.33
N VAL A 76 -6.93 7.42 5.49
CA VAL A 76 -6.33 7.01 6.76
C VAL A 76 -6.53 5.51 6.91
N ASN A 77 -5.49 4.75 6.65
CA ASN A 77 -5.53 3.30 6.71
C ASN A 77 -5.19 2.81 8.12
N PHE A 78 -5.90 1.80 8.56
CA PHE A 78 -5.66 1.16 9.86
C PHE A 78 -6.04 -0.32 9.81
N PHE A 79 -5.61 -1.09 10.79
CA PHE A 79 -6.01 -2.48 10.93
C PHE A 79 -6.36 -2.84 12.37
N VAL A 80 -7.20 -3.84 12.50
CA VAL A 80 -7.70 -4.36 13.77
C VAL A 80 -7.40 -5.85 13.83
N ILE A 81 -6.96 -6.32 14.99
CA ILE A 81 -6.66 -7.73 15.23
C ILE A 81 -7.40 -8.17 16.49
N LYS A 82 -8.16 -9.25 16.36
CA LYS A 82 -8.76 -9.94 17.50
C LYS A 82 -7.75 -10.92 18.09
N MET A 83 -7.39 -10.72 19.32
CA MET A 83 -6.60 -11.66 20.13
C MET A 83 -7.53 -12.48 21.04
N GLN A 84 -6.98 -13.43 21.79
CA GLN A 84 -7.76 -14.26 22.72
C GLN A 84 -8.63 -13.41 23.66
N ASP A 85 -8.01 -12.47 24.39
CA ASP A 85 -8.67 -11.71 25.46
C ASP A 85 -8.91 -10.25 25.09
N THR A 86 -8.32 -9.73 24.00
CA THR A 86 -8.37 -8.33 23.64
C THR A 86 -8.51 -8.13 22.12
N ILE A 87 -8.79 -6.88 21.75
CA ILE A 87 -8.73 -6.43 20.37
C ILE A 87 -7.72 -5.29 20.30
N LEU A 88 -6.80 -5.39 19.37
CA LEU A 88 -5.75 -4.42 19.14
C LEU A 88 -6.03 -3.67 17.84
N SER A 89 -5.73 -2.39 17.80
CA SER A 89 -5.81 -1.59 16.58
C SER A 89 -4.58 -0.72 16.37
N PHE A 90 -4.18 -0.58 15.11
CA PHE A 90 -2.98 0.13 14.71
C PHE A 90 -3.22 0.90 13.42
N LEU A 91 -2.52 2.01 13.24
CA LEU A 91 -2.44 2.65 11.93
C LEU A 91 -1.70 1.74 10.95
N ASP A 92 -2.10 1.74 9.69
CA ASP A 92 -1.33 1.13 8.60
C ASP A 92 -0.13 2.02 8.24
N ALA A 93 0.64 2.35 9.28
CA ALA A 93 1.78 3.25 9.24
C ALA A 93 2.80 2.84 10.30
N CYS A 94 4.05 2.68 9.87
CA CYS A 94 5.17 2.39 10.77
C CYS A 94 5.71 3.70 11.37
N GLY A 95 6.04 3.69 12.68
CA GLY A 95 6.54 4.86 13.38
C GLY A 95 7.73 5.57 12.72
N SER A 96 8.65 4.80 12.11
CA SER A 96 9.80 5.36 11.37
C SER A 96 9.56 5.51 9.87
N CYS A 97 8.70 4.66 9.27
CA CYS A 97 8.57 4.56 7.81
C CYS A 97 7.32 5.24 7.26
N TYR A 98 6.47 5.85 8.09
CA TYR A 98 5.23 6.49 7.64
C TYR A 98 5.42 7.59 6.57
N PRO A 99 6.56 8.33 6.49
CA PRO A 99 6.73 9.32 5.43
C PRO A 99 6.70 8.73 4.02
N TYR A 100 7.01 7.45 3.88
CA TYR A 100 6.99 6.74 2.59
C TYR A 100 5.59 6.20 2.21
N LYS A 101 4.60 6.27 3.11
CA LYS A 101 3.17 5.96 2.89
C LYS A 101 2.88 4.57 2.29
N GLN A 102 3.72 3.57 2.57
CA GLN A 102 3.58 2.23 1.99
C GLN A 102 2.73 1.28 2.85
N GLY A 103 2.63 1.55 4.16
CA GLY A 103 1.87 0.71 5.09
C GLY A 103 2.46 -0.68 5.30
N TYR A 104 1.59 -1.61 5.65
CA TYR A 104 1.93 -3.00 5.96
C TYR A 104 1.32 -3.98 4.96
N ARG A 105 1.84 -5.21 4.94
CA ARG A 105 1.24 -6.40 4.36
C ARG A 105 1.27 -7.52 5.39
N CYS A 106 0.47 -8.56 5.16
CA CYS A 106 0.47 -9.76 6.01
C CYS A 106 1.01 -10.95 5.23
N GLU A 107 1.83 -11.78 5.88
CA GLU A 107 2.28 -13.08 5.38
C GLU A 107 2.22 -14.07 6.55
N GLY A 108 1.31 -15.06 6.46
CA GLY A 108 1.07 -15.98 7.57
C GLY A 108 0.68 -15.21 8.84
N ASN A 109 1.38 -15.47 9.95
CA ASN A 109 1.15 -14.85 11.25
C ASN A 109 2.06 -13.62 11.51
N GLU A 110 2.43 -12.90 10.46
CA GLU A 110 3.31 -11.73 10.54
C GLU A 110 2.71 -10.52 9.82
N VAL A 111 2.89 -9.35 10.42
CA VAL A 111 2.66 -8.04 9.81
C VAL A 111 4.01 -7.48 9.38
N ILE A 112 4.15 -7.11 8.11
CA ILE A 112 5.43 -6.75 7.49
C ILE A 112 5.35 -5.32 6.97
N CYS A 113 6.26 -4.46 7.40
CA CYS A 113 6.39 -3.12 6.85
C CYS A 113 6.81 -3.19 5.38
N ARG A 114 6.02 -2.61 4.46
CA ARG A 114 6.32 -2.67 3.02
C ARG A 114 7.58 -1.91 2.62
N TYR A 115 7.98 -0.91 3.41
CA TYR A 115 9.16 -0.10 3.13
C TYR A 115 10.45 -0.78 3.59
N CYS A 116 10.57 -1.12 4.89
CA CYS A 116 11.82 -1.65 5.46
C CYS A 116 11.86 -3.18 5.58
N ASN A 117 10.78 -3.87 5.22
CA ASN A 117 10.62 -5.33 5.34
C ASN A 117 10.77 -5.88 6.77
N THR A 118 10.71 -5.04 7.80
CA THR A 118 10.68 -5.50 9.19
C THR A 118 9.42 -6.33 9.42
N ARG A 119 9.61 -7.51 10.02
CA ARG A 119 8.58 -8.50 10.31
C ARG A 119 8.18 -8.45 11.77
N PHE A 120 6.89 -8.37 12.03
CA PHE A 120 6.32 -8.33 13.38
C PHE A 120 5.37 -9.52 13.53
N PRO A 121 5.71 -10.52 14.37
CA PRO A 121 4.73 -11.55 14.74
C PRO A 121 3.49 -10.91 15.36
N VAL A 122 2.30 -11.37 14.96
CA VAL A 122 1.01 -10.79 15.39
C VAL A 122 0.92 -10.69 16.91
N GLY A 123 1.38 -11.69 17.65
CA GLY A 123 1.40 -11.66 19.12
C GLY A 123 2.44 -10.72 19.76
N LYS A 124 3.26 -10.01 18.97
CA LYS A 124 4.32 -9.12 19.46
C LYS A 124 4.29 -7.72 18.86
N LEU A 125 3.22 -7.35 18.17
CA LEU A 125 3.08 -6.07 17.48
C LEU A 125 3.33 -4.86 18.38
N GLU A 126 2.86 -4.90 19.62
CA GLU A 126 2.99 -3.79 20.58
C GLU A 126 4.44 -3.54 21.03
N LYS A 127 5.32 -4.55 20.90
CA LYS A 127 6.72 -4.43 21.33
C LYS A 127 7.60 -3.70 20.33
N GLY A 128 7.19 -3.69 19.03
CA GLY A 128 8.01 -3.15 17.96
C GLY A 128 9.35 -3.89 17.79
N LEU A 129 10.21 -3.35 16.92
CA LEU A 129 11.60 -3.79 16.72
C LEU A 129 12.48 -2.56 16.48
N GLY A 130 13.25 -2.17 17.49
CA GLY A 130 14.04 -0.94 17.44
C GLY A 130 13.15 0.29 17.27
N SER A 131 13.45 1.11 16.27
CA SER A 131 12.64 2.30 15.92
C SER A 131 11.43 1.98 15.04
N CYS A 132 11.30 0.74 14.53
CA CYS A 132 10.18 0.30 13.73
C CYS A 132 9.09 -0.31 14.61
N TYR A 133 7.89 0.25 14.57
CA TYR A 133 6.73 -0.25 15.30
C TYR A 133 5.43 0.16 14.63
N PRO A 134 4.39 -0.68 14.67
CA PRO A 134 3.04 -0.28 14.30
C PRO A 134 2.50 0.76 15.29
N ILE A 135 1.98 1.87 14.77
CA ILE A 135 1.47 2.95 15.61
C ILE A 135 0.13 2.51 16.19
N ARG A 136 0.08 2.31 17.50
CA ARG A 136 -1.13 1.93 18.22
C ARG A 136 -2.18 3.02 18.16
N ILE A 137 -3.45 2.61 18.01
CA ILE A 137 -4.62 3.46 18.22
C ILE A 137 -5.54 2.78 19.24
N GLU A 138 -6.12 3.59 20.13
CA GLU A 138 -6.96 3.06 21.18
C GLU A 138 -8.41 2.90 20.71
N GLY A 139 -9.02 1.82 21.14
CA GLY A 139 -10.43 1.53 20.96
C GLY A 139 -11.00 0.86 22.21
N ARG A 140 -12.33 0.71 22.26
CA ARG A 140 -13.04 0.06 23.37
C ARG A 140 -14.00 -1.00 22.84
N ARG A 141 -14.21 -2.05 23.62
CA ARG A 141 -15.22 -3.09 23.33
C ARG A 141 -16.53 -2.71 24.00
N GLU A 142 -17.61 -2.79 23.25
CA GLU A 142 -18.95 -2.49 23.74
C GLU A 142 -19.98 -3.27 22.93
N ASN A 143 -20.83 -4.07 23.58
CA ASN A 143 -21.98 -4.76 22.97
C ASN A 143 -21.65 -5.53 21.68
N GLY A 144 -20.58 -6.32 21.67
CA GLY A 144 -20.16 -7.10 20.50
C GLY A 144 -19.48 -6.29 19.40
N LYS A 145 -19.17 -5.02 19.66
CA LYS A 145 -18.49 -4.09 18.75
C LYS A 145 -17.15 -3.65 19.32
N TYR A 146 -16.25 -3.26 18.43
CA TYR A 146 -15.04 -2.55 18.77
C TYR A 146 -15.13 -1.14 18.20
N LEU A 147 -15.02 -0.15 19.07
CA LEU A 147 -15.26 1.26 18.79
C LEU A 147 -13.93 2.02 18.83
N ILE A 148 -13.60 2.73 17.77
CA ILE A 148 -12.43 3.60 17.69
C ILE A 148 -12.93 5.03 17.51
N PRO A 149 -12.55 6.00 18.38
CA PRO A 149 -12.93 7.40 18.19
C PRO A 149 -12.46 7.90 16.83
N ALA A 150 -13.37 8.43 16.00
CA ALA A 150 -13.02 8.96 14.67
C ALA A 150 -11.94 10.04 14.76
N ALA A 151 -11.97 10.87 15.81
CA ALA A 151 -10.98 11.90 16.08
C ALA A 151 -9.54 11.35 16.17
N THR A 152 -9.35 10.11 16.65
CA THR A 152 -8.03 9.46 16.70
C THR A 152 -7.48 9.20 15.29
N LEU A 153 -8.34 8.78 14.35
CA LEU A 153 -7.95 8.58 12.96
C LEU A 153 -7.77 9.93 12.24
N GLU A 154 -8.63 10.89 12.52
CA GLU A 154 -8.60 12.24 11.94
C GLU A 154 -7.29 12.97 12.31
N SER A 155 -6.88 12.92 13.57
CA SER A 155 -5.61 13.50 14.04
C SER A 155 -4.37 12.80 13.45
N SER A 156 -4.53 11.57 12.98
CA SER A 156 -3.47 10.79 12.34
C SER A 156 -3.35 11.03 10.83
N GLY A 157 -4.21 11.86 10.24
CA GLY A 157 -4.25 12.14 8.80
C GLY A 157 -2.95 12.73 8.21
N ASN A 158 -2.06 13.28 9.04
CA ASN A 158 -0.75 13.77 8.62
C ASN A 158 0.25 12.63 8.29
N LYS A 159 -0.07 11.38 8.63
CA LYS A 159 0.76 10.21 8.35
C LYS A 159 0.41 9.54 7.01
N PHE A 160 -0.61 10.09 6.29
CA PHE A 160 -1.16 9.57 5.03
C PHE A 160 -1.23 10.61 3.91
#